data_99825b43594f834638e6b28a980f6e1c
#
_entry.id   99825b43594f834638e6b28a980f6e1c
#
_cell.length_a   1.000
_cell.length_b   1.000
_cell.length_c   1.000
_cell.angle_alpha   90.00
_cell.angle_beta   90.00
_cell.angle_gamma   90.00
#
_symmetry.space_group_name_H-M   'P 1'
#
loop_
_entity.id
_entity.type
_entity.pdbx_description
1 polymer ?
#
loop_
_entity_poly.entity_id
_entity_poly.type
_entity_poly.pdbx_seq_one_letter_code
_entity_poly.pdbx_strand_id
1 'polypeptide(L)'
;MPETIQEVIQGMPGQFNADAAKGMNAVYQYDITGDGGAQFYTEIKDGAIAVKEGTNPSPNITITMNAKDYIDLVNGKLNGQMAFMSGKLKIKGDMSLAMKLQSLFRPVA
;
A
#
# COMPACT_ATOMS: atom_id res chain seq x y z
N MET A 1 7.67 10.24 -11.15
CA MET A 1 7.27 8.85 -10.84
C MET A 1 8.24 8.27 -9.82
N PRO A 2 7.76 7.62 -8.75
CA PRO A 2 8.68 7.05 -7.76
C PRO A 2 9.51 5.91 -8.35
N GLU A 3 10.76 5.87 -7.95
CA GLU A 3 11.69 4.81 -8.35
C GLU A 3 12.19 4.04 -7.13
N THR A 4 11.96 4.55 -5.93
CA THR A 4 12.36 3.90 -4.69
C THR A 4 11.18 3.81 -3.73
N ILE A 5 11.27 2.88 -2.77
CA ILE A 5 10.24 2.74 -1.73
C ILE A 5 10.18 3.99 -0.87
N GLN A 6 11.30 4.65 -0.60
CA GLN A 6 11.30 5.88 0.17
C GLN A 6 10.50 6.99 -0.53
N GLU A 7 10.64 7.08 -1.85
CA GLU A 7 9.85 8.05 -2.63
C GLU A 7 8.36 7.71 -2.58
N VAL A 8 8.00 6.41 -2.61
CA VAL A 8 6.61 5.99 -2.47
C VAL A 8 6.07 6.40 -1.10
N ILE A 9 6.82 6.13 -0.03
CA ILE A 9 6.40 6.48 1.34
C ILE A 9 6.17 7.99 1.45
N GLN A 10 7.09 8.78 0.94
CA GLN A 10 7.00 10.24 1.00
C GLN A 10 5.82 10.78 0.19
N GLY A 11 5.49 10.13 -0.91
CA GLY A 11 4.40 10.57 -1.78
C GLY A 11 3.01 10.12 -1.35
N MET A 12 2.91 9.12 -0.48
CA MET A 12 1.61 8.55 -0.10
C MET A 12 0.61 9.56 0.43
N PRO A 13 0.97 10.46 1.36
CA PRO A 13 -0.02 11.42 1.87
C PRO A 13 -0.61 12.31 0.77
N GLY A 14 0.19 12.68 -0.22
CA GLY A 14 -0.27 13.51 -1.34
C GLY A 14 -1.15 12.75 -2.33
N GLN A 15 -1.03 11.43 -2.40
CA GLN A 15 -1.83 10.58 -3.27
C GLN A 15 -3.11 10.07 -2.60
N PHE A 16 -3.23 10.27 -1.30
CA PHE A 16 -4.32 9.73 -0.51
C PHE A 16 -5.65 10.40 -0.82
N ASN A 17 -6.68 9.60 -1.02
CA ASN A 17 -8.04 10.08 -1.26
C ASN A 17 -8.82 10.09 0.06
N ALA A 18 -8.84 11.25 0.72
CA ALA A 18 -9.47 11.40 2.02
C ALA A 18 -10.97 11.10 1.98
N ASP A 19 -11.64 11.45 0.89
CA ASP A 19 -13.08 11.20 0.76
C ASP A 19 -13.40 9.70 0.74
N ALA A 20 -12.57 8.91 0.07
CA ALA A 20 -12.75 7.47 0.03
C ALA A 20 -12.51 6.81 1.39
N ALA A 21 -11.77 7.49 2.26
CA ALA A 21 -11.41 6.97 3.59
C ALA A 21 -12.33 7.44 4.71
N LYS A 22 -13.38 8.19 4.40
CA LYS A 22 -14.32 8.62 5.44
C LYS A 22 -14.92 7.42 6.16
N GLY A 23 -14.90 7.47 7.49
CA GLY A 23 -15.43 6.40 8.31
C GLY A 23 -14.54 5.18 8.44
N MET A 24 -13.42 5.13 7.72
CA MET A 24 -12.48 4.01 7.81
C MET A 24 -11.61 4.12 9.06
N ASN A 25 -11.28 2.96 9.61
CA ASN A 25 -10.34 2.85 10.72
C ASN A 25 -9.57 1.54 10.50
N ALA A 26 -8.40 1.64 9.87
CA ALA A 26 -7.66 0.47 9.44
C ALA A 26 -6.16 0.71 9.40
N VAL A 27 -5.40 -0.36 9.61
CA VAL A 27 -3.94 -0.37 9.47
C VAL A 27 -3.54 -1.31 8.35
N TYR A 28 -2.81 -0.79 7.39
CA TYR A 28 -2.24 -1.54 6.27
C TYR A 28 -0.74 -1.70 6.52
N GLN A 29 -0.29 -2.93 6.69
CA GLN A 29 1.13 -3.24 6.80
C GLN A 29 1.67 -3.62 5.42
N TYR A 30 2.81 -3.03 5.05
CA TYR A 30 3.49 -3.32 3.78
C TYR A 30 4.83 -3.96 4.08
N ASP A 31 4.99 -5.20 3.64
CA ASP A 31 6.26 -5.93 3.74
C ASP A 31 6.84 -6.04 2.33
N ILE A 32 7.69 -5.07 2.00
CA ILE A 32 8.29 -4.98 0.66
C ILE A 32 9.66 -5.64 0.72
N THR A 33 9.81 -6.73 -0.01
CA THR A 33 10.96 -7.63 0.08
C THR A 33 12.00 -7.36 -1.01
N GLY A 34 13.17 -7.99 -0.87
CA GLY A 34 14.23 -7.90 -1.86
C GLY A 34 15.06 -6.62 -1.77
N ASP A 35 15.93 -6.43 -2.75
CA ASP A 35 16.77 -5.24 -2.81
C ASP A 35 15.92 -3.98 -2.93
N GLY A 36 16.20 -3.00 -2.07
CA GLY A 36 15.45 -1.75 -2.02
C GLY A 36 14.12 -1.87 -1.29
N GLY A 37 13.84 -3.01 -0.68
CA GLY A 37 12.61 -3.20 0.08
C GLY A 37 12.62 -2.49 1.42
N ALA A 38 11.45 -2.48 2.08
CA ALA A 38 11.30 -1.87 3.40
C ALA A 38 10.01 -2.39 4.04
N GLN A 39 9.92 -2.24 5.34
CA GLN A 39 8.68 -2.46 6.07
C GLN A 39 8.13 -1.12 6.52
N PHE A 40 6.86 -0.88 6.22
CA PHE A 40 6.17 0.32 6.67
C PHE A 40 4.67 0.04 6.77
N TYR A 41 3.94 0.93 7.44
CA TYR A 41 2.51 0.77 7.55
C TYR A 41 1.81 2.11 7.47
N THR A 42 0.54 2.08 7.10
CA THR A 42 -0.33 3.24 7.09
C THR A 42 -1.43 3.05 8.12
N GLU A 43 -1.67 4.09 8.92
CA GLU A 43 -2.80 4.15 9.82
C GLU A 43 -3.82 5.10 9.23
N ILE A 44 -5.00 4.59 8.91
CA ILE A 44 -6.08 5.37 8.31
C ILE A 44 -7.20 5.51 9.33
N LYS A 45 -7.58 6.75 9.60
CA LYS A 45 -8.65 7.03 10.54
C LYS A 45 -9.47 8.20 10.04
N ASP A 46 -10.70 7.91 9.64
CA ASP A 46 -11.73 8.88 9.26
C ASP A 46 -11.19 10.00 8.34
N GLY A 47 -10.67 9.63 7.20
CA GLY A 47 -10.18 10.57 6.21
C GLY A 47 -8.75 11.06 6.42
N ALA A 48 -8.06 10.60 7.46
CA ALA A 48 -6.68 10.96 7.73
C ALA A 48 -5.77 9.75 7.55
N ILE A 49 -4.53 9.98 7.15
CA ILE A 49 -3.51 8.94 7.00
C ILE A 49 -2.23 9.35 7.71
N ALA A 50 -1.62 8.39 8.40
CA ALA A 50 -0.26 8.50 8.90
C ALA A 50 0.56 7.37 8.30
N VAL A 51 1.73 7.66 7.76
CA VAL A 51 2.63 6.66 7.19
C VAL A 51 3.84 6.54 8.11
N LYS A 52 4.10 5.32 8.59
CA LYS A 52 5.16 5.07 9.56
C LYS A 52 6.04 3.92 9.10
N GLU A 53 7.33 4.03 9.31
CA GLU A 53 8.26 2.95 9.00
C GLU A 53 8.24 1.91 10.13
N GLY A 54 8.53 0.66 9.75
CA GLY A 54 8.57 -0.46 10.68
C GLY A 54 7.35 -1.37 10.57
N THR A 55 7.08 -2.12 11.63
CA THR A 55 6.03 -3.11 11.67
C THR A 55 5.01 -2.76 12.76
N ASN A 56 3.74 -2.75 12.36
CA ASN A 56 2.65 -2.58 13.34
C ASN A 56 2.32 -3.94 13.97
N PRO A 57 2.14 -3.99 15.29
CA PRO A 57 1.87 -5.28 15.97
C PRO A 57 0.49 -5.89 15.67
N SER A 58 -0.45 -5.08 15.16
CA SER A 58 -1.81 -5.54 14.93
C SER A 58 -2.40 -4.95 13.64
N PRO A 59 -1.83 -5.24 12.47
CA PRO A 59 -2.40 -4.72 11.23
C PRO A 59 -3.71 -5.45 10.89
N ASN A 60 -4.61 -4.73 10.25
CA ASN A 60 -5.83 -5.34 9.73
C ASN A 60 -5.56 -6.15 8.45
N ILE A 61 -4.52 -5.77 7.74
CA ILE A 61 -4.12 -6.41 6.49
C ILE A 61 -2.61 -6.26 6.32
N THR A 62 -1.96 -7.28 5.77
CA THR A 62 -0.55 -7.27 5.41
C THR A 62 -0.41 -7.54 3.92
N ILE A 63 0.32 -6.67 3.24
CA ILE A 63 0.58 -6.75 1.80
C ILE A 63 2.06 -7.04 1.62
N THR A 64 2.38 -8.12 0.91
CA THR A 64 3.75 -8.55 0.66
C THR A 64 4.02 -8.58 -0.83
N MET A 65 5.04 -7.86 -1.27
CA MET A 65 5.53 -7.83 -2.66
C MET A 65 7.03 -7.58 -2.65
N ASN A 66 7.72 -7.94 -3.74
CA ASN A 66 9.09 -7.47 -3.89
C ASN A 66 9.09 -6.00 -4.32
N ALA A 67 10.22 -5.32 -4.10
CA ALA A 67 10.33 -3.88 -4.32
C ALA A 67 10.06 -3.48 -5.77
N LYS A 68 10.60 -4.23 -6.73
CA LYS A 68 10.42 -3.92 -8.15
C LYS A 68 8.95 -3.99 -8.54
N ASP A 69 8.27 -5.06 -8.14
CA ASP A 69 6.86 -5.24 -8.49
C ASP A 69 5.99 -4.19 -7.81
N TYR A 70 6.29 -3.83 -6.58
CA TYR A 70 5.53 -2.81 -5.87
C TYR A 70 5.66 -1.45 -6.53
N ILE A 71 6.87 -1.07 -6.94
CA ILE A 71 7.09 0.19 -7.65
C ILE A 71 6.37 0.18 -8.99
N ASP A 72 6.40 -0.92 -9.72
CA ASP A 72 5.66 -1.05 -10.98
C ASP A 72 4.15 -0.93 -10.73
N LEU A 73 3.65 -1.51 -9.65
CA LEU A 73 2.25 -1.40 -9.28
C LEU A 73 1.86 0.07 -8.99
N VAL A 74 2.66 0.78 -8.22
CA VAL A 74 2.40 2.18 -7.87
C VAL A 74 2.41 3.05 -9.11
N ASN A 75 3.28 2.76 -10.06
CA ASN A 75 3.41 3.54 -11.31
C ASN A 75 2.43 3.12 -12.39
N GLY A 76 1.52 2.18 -12.09
CA GLY A 76 0.53 1.74 -13.06
C GLY A 76 1.04 0.77 -14.11
N LYS A 77 2.27 0.28 -13.98
CA LYS A 77 2.88 -0.67 -14.93
C LYS A 77 2.51 -2.11 -14.64
N LEU A 78 1.96 -2.39 -13.47
CA LEU A 78 1.53 -3.70 -13.05
C LEU A 78 0.13 -3.59 -12.49
N ASN A 79 -0.77 -4.45 -12.97
CA ASN A 79 -2.14 -4.50 -12.49
C ASN A 79 -2.19 -5.29 -11.17
N GLY A 80 -2.81 -4.72 -10.14
CA GLY A 80 -2.85 -5.34 -8.82
C GLY A 80 -3.58 -6.68 -8.80
N GLN A 81 -4.68 -6.79 -9.53
CA GLN A 81 -5.44 -8.04 -9.59
C GLN A 81 -4.64 -9.14 -10.27
N MET A 82 -3.97 -8.83 -11.37
CA MET A 82 -3.11 -9.80 -12.05
C MET A 82 -1.90 -10.17 -11.21
N ALA A 83 -1.34 -9.21 -10.49
CA ALA A 83 -0.21 -9.47 -9.57
C ALA A 83 -0.63 -10.45 -8.46
N PHE A 84 -1.83 -10.28 -7.93
CA PHE A 84 -2.37 -11.19 -6.92
C PHE A 84 -2.57 -12.60 -7.49
N MET A 85 -3.16 -12.70 -8.67
CA MET A 85 -3.42 -13.99 -9.30
C MET A 85 -2.14 -14.73 -9.69
N SER A 86 -1.09 -14.00 -10.05
CA SER A 86 0.20 -14.59 -10.45
C SER A 86 1.14 -14.86 -9.26
N GLY A 87 0.73 -14.51 -8.03
CA GLY A 87 1.54 -14.73 -6.85
C GLY A 87 2.59 -13.66 -6.56
N LYS A 88 2.63 -12.59 -7.35
CA LYS A 88 3.54 -11.46 -7.10
C LYS A 88 3.08 -10.61 -5.94
N LEU A 89 1.79 -10.55 -5.69
CA LEU A 89 1.19 -9.83 -4.58
C LEU A 89 0.55 -10.83 -3.65
N LYS A 90 0.98 -10.82 -2.39
CA LYS A 90 0.41 -11.67 -1.35
C LYS A 90 -0.33 -10.81 -0.35
N ILE A 91 -1.52 -11.26 0.05
CA ILE A 91 -2.37 -10.52 0.97
C ILE A 91 -2.74 -11.45 2.13
N LYS A 92 -2.57 -10.93 3.34
CA LYS A 92 -2.98 -11.63 4.56
C LYS A 92 -3.85 -10.69 5.38
N GLY A 93 -5.02 -11.14 5.78
CA GLY A 93 -5.95 -10.37 6.60
C GLY A 93 -7.24 -10.07 5.86
N ASP A 94 -7.77 -8.86 6.07
CA ASP A 94 -9.09 -8.48 5.57
C ASP A 94 -9.06 -8.17 4.06
N MET A 95 -9.64 -9.08 3.27
CA MET A 95 -9.66 -8.91 1.81
C MET A 95 -10.52 -7.73 1.35
N SER A 96 -11.51 -7.32 2.12
CA SER A 96 -12.30 -6.15 1.77
C SER A 96 -11.45 -4.87 1.81
N LEU A 97 -10.48 -4.82 2.71
CA LEU A 97 -9.52 -3.71 2.78
C LEU A 97 -8.57 -3.73 1.59
N ALA A 98 -8.21 -4.91 1.09
CA ALA A 98 -7.39 -5.02 -0.11
C ALA A 98 -8.10 -4.42 -1.32
N MET A 99 -9.37 -4.71 -1.49
CA MET A 99 -10.18 -4.14 -2.57
C MET A 99 -10.35 -2.63 -2.41
N LYS A 100 -10.51 -2.17 -1.19
CA LYS A 100 -10.65 -0.74 -0.88
C LYS A 100 -9.39 0.05 -1.23
N LEU A 101 -8.23 -0.59 -1.18
CA LEU A 101 -6.95 0.06 -1.42
C LEU A 101 -6.91 0.77 -2.78
N GLN A 102 -7.57 0.23 -3.80
CA GLN A 102 -7.58 0.83 -5.13
C GLN A 102 -8.22 2.21 -5.15
N SER A 103 -9.17 2.47 -4.25
CA SER A 103 -9.84 3.77 -4.17
C SER A 103 -9.16 4.74 -3.20
N LEU A 104 -8.24 4.26 -2.37
CA LEU A 104 -7.59 5.08 -1.34
C LEU A 104 -6.44 5.93 -1.88
N PHE A 105 -5.86 5.55 -2.99
CA PHE A 105 -4.72 6.28 -3.55
C PHE A 105 -4.97 6.59 -5.02
N ARG A 106 -4.64 7.83 -5.40
CA ARG A 106 -4.78 8.29 -6.79
C ARG A 106 -3.66 7.73 -7.65
N PRO A 107 -3.90 7.49 -8.95
CA PRO A 107 -2.83 7.08 -9.85
C PRO A 107 -1.69 8.10 -9.88
N VAL A 108 -0.47 7.59 -10.00
CA VAL A 108 0.73 8.44 -10.04
C VAL A 108 0.90 9.13 -11.38
N ALA A 109 0.43 8.53 -12.45
CA ALA A 109 0.62 9.04 -13.82
C ALA A 109 -0.12 10.33 -14.09
#